data_690e42ae03368e87d49d97298197c1fb
#
_entry.id   690e42ae03368e87d49d97298197c1fb
#
_cell.length_a   1.000
_cell.length_b   1.000
_cell.length_c   1.000
_cell.angle_alpha   90.00
_cell.angle_beta   90.00
_cell.angle_gamma   90.00
#
_symmetry.space_group_name_H-M   'P 1'
#
loop_
_entity.id
_entity.type
_entity.pdbx_description
1 polymer ?
#
loop_
_entity_poly.entity_id
_entity_poly.type
_entity_poly.pdbx_seq_one_letter_code
_entity_poly.pdbx_strand_id
1 'polypeptide(L)'
;HKAIRRQRQMCIRDRVGIVEAWMIVMALCGALLFLLGIYHLRMLPSGGEATAHAGSVGEALRETGAIFRGFFRKRYIGIYIAFIVFYRFAEGLVIKIVPLFLNAPLDNQGLGLTEQQIGLYYGTFGVIAFVVGSILGGYFIAWLKLRRALFPLITIFNIPFVVYALLAWFQPASPLLICGGIVFEYFSYGFGFVGLTLFIMQQVAPGPHQMAHYAFGSSLANLGVMLPGMISGWLCDSLGGYHYFFMWALLATVPAFLLAARIPFTHPDTEEVAAEEIDKELINE
;
A
#
# COMPACT_ATOMS: atom_id res chain seq x y z
N HIS A 1 31.31 -1.62 39.98
CA HIS A 1 30.07 -1.07 40.59
C HIS A 1 29.61 0.26 39.95
N LYS A 2 30.48 1.20 39.58
CA LYS A 2 30.11 2.46 38.95
C LYS A 2 29.59 2.29 37.50
N ALA A 3 30.16 1.37 36.73
CA ALA A 3 29.74 1.08 35.36
C ALA A 3 28.31 0.48 35.32
N ILE A 4 28.00 -0.47 36.18
CA ILE A 4 26.68 -1.10 36.30
C ILE A 4 25.61 -0.09 36.75
N ARG A 5 25.97 0.87 37.61
CA ARG A 5 25.07 1.93 38.04
C ARG A 5 24.76 2.94 36.94
N ARG A 6 25.76 3.28 36.11
CA ARG A 6 25.55 4.12 34.91
C ARG A 6 24.68 3.42 33.87
N GLN A 7 24.91 2.13 33.64
CA GLN A 7 24.12 1.36 32.71
C GLN A 7 22.66 1.21 33.16
N ARG A 8 22.41 0.98 34.48
CA ARG A 8 21.04 0.99 35.02
C ARG A 8 20.36 2.37 34.94
N GLN A 9 21.06 3.46 35.21
CA GLN A 9 20.51 4.81 35.09
C GLN A 9 20.20 5.18 33.62
N MET A 10 21.05 4.74 32.68
CA MET A 10 20.83 4.93 31.25
C MET A 10 19.59 4.16 30.77
N CYS A 11 19.45 2.87 31.16
CA CYS A 11 18.29 2.07 30.83
C CYS A 11 16.97 2.59 31.42
N ILE A 12 16.98 3.17 32.62
CA ILE A 12 15.77 3.75 33.25
C ILE A 12 15.40 5.06 32.58
N ARG A 13 16.39 5.92 32.29
CA ARG A 13 16.18 7.20 31.62
C ARG A 13 15.67 7.01 30.18
N ASP A 14 16.23 6.02 29.46
CA ASP A 14 15.78 5.72 28.08
C ASP A 14 14.36 5.14 28.06
N ARG A 15 13.99 4.32 29.05
CA ARG A 15 12.63 3.78 29.15
C ARG A 15 11.58 4.84 29.46
N VAL A 16 11.88 5.75 30.38
CA VAL A 16 10.97 6.84 30.71
C VAL A 16 10.82 7.77 29.48
N GLY A 17 11.93 8.13 28.83
CA GLY A 17 11.90 8.96 27.63
C GLY A 17 11.14 8.32 26.45
N ILE A 18 11.21 7.00 26.28
CA ILE A 18 10.46 6.27 25.23
C ILE A 18 8.97 6.34 25.52
N VAL A 19 8.53 6.09 26.74
CA VAL A 19 7.10 6.14 27.12
C VAL A 19 6.54 7.54 26.92
N GLU A 20 7.25 8.57 27.42
CA GLU A 20 6.85 9.97 27.25
C GLU A 20 6.79 10.38 25.77
N ALA A 21 7.76 9.96 24.95
CA ALA A 21 7.76 10.21 23.51
C ALA A 21 6.54 9.60 22.83
N TRP A 22 6.20 8.34 23.16
CA TRP A 22 4.99 7.69 22.64
C TRP A 22 3.70 8.38 23.09
N MET A 23 3.62 8.82 24.35
CA MET A 23 2.47 9.57 24.87
C MET A 23 2.27 10.88 24.10
N ILE A 24 3.34 11.63 23.87
CA ILE A 24 3.29 12.90 23.11
C ILE A 24 2.84 12.63 21.67
N VAL A 25 3.44 11.65 20.98
CA VAL A 25 3.08 11.32 19.60
C VAL A 25 1.61 10.92 19.50
N MET A 26 1.13 10.03 20.39
CA MET A 26 -0.27 9.62 20.40
C MET A 26 -1.23 10.76 20.72
N ALA A 27 -0.86 11.65 21.66
CA ALA A 27 -1.66 12.83 21.97
C ALA A 27 -1.75 13.80 20.79
N LEU A 28 -0.64 14.05 20.10
CA LEU A 28 -0.62 14.89 18.89
C LEU A 28 -1.44 14.29 17.75
N CYS A 29 -1.30 13.00 17.50
CA CYS A 29 -2.12 12.31 16.49
C CYS A 29 -3.61 12.37 16.85
N GLY A 30 -3.97 12.12 18.11
CA GLY A 30 -5.34 12.22 18.60
C GLY A 30 -5.92 13.63 18.45
N ALA A 31 -5.15 14.66 18.82
CA ALA A 31 -5.55 16.06 18.67
C ALA A 31 -5.74 16.43 17.19
N LEU A 32 -4.83 15.99 16.30
CA LEU A 32 -4.96 16.21 14.86
C LEU A 32 -6.22 15.56 14.29
N LEU A 33 -6.47 14.30 14.62
CA LEU A 33 -7.68 13.59 14.17
C LEU A 33 -8.97 14.26 14.70
N PHE A 34 -8.95 14.73 15.95
CA PHE A 34 -10.08 15.45 16.52
C PHE A 34 -10.36 16.77 15.79
N LEU A 35 -9.32 17.56 15.50
CA LEU A 35 -9.44 18.81 14.74
C LEU A 35 -9.92 18.56 13.31
N LEU A 36 -9.38 17.52 12.64
CA LEU A 36 -9.86 17.12 11.32
C LEU A 36 -11.30 16.65 11.36
N GLY A 37 -11.71 15.94 12.41
CA GLY A 37 -13.11 15.55 12.62
C GLY A 37 -14.05 16.77 12.70
N ILE A 38 -13.70 17.79 13.48
CA ILE A 38 -14.47 19.05 13.56
C ILE A 38 -14.50 19.76 12.20
N TYR A 39 -13.36 19.81 11.51
CA TYR A 39 -13.28 20.39 10.17
C TYR A 39 -14.22 19.68 9.19
N HIS A 40 -14.19 18.36 9.15
CA HIS A 40 -15.03 17.56 8.27
C HIS A 40 -16.52 17.70 8.58
N LEU A 41 -16.91 17.80 9.85
CA LEU A 41 -18.31 18.05 10.24
C LEU A 41 -18.87 19.35 9.67
N ARG A 42 -18.02 20.35 9.41
CA ARG A 42 -18.43 21.66 8.89
C ARG A 42 -18.27 21.80 7.38
N MET A 43 -17.29 21.13 6.78
CA MET A 43 -16.90 21.34 5.39
C MET A 43 -17.37 20.25 4.43
N LEU A 44 -17.61 19.04 4.93
CA LEU A 44 -18.14 17.99 4.06
C LEU A 44 -19.63 18.27 3.78
N PRO A 45 -20.05 18.30 2.51
CA PRO A 45 -21.46 18.32 2.18
C PRO A 45 -22.12 17.10 2.79
N SER A 46 -23.30 17.28 3.37
CA SER A 46 -24.15 16.17 3.82
C SER A 46 -24.26 15.21 2.63
N GLY A 47 -23.64 14.03 2.79
CA GLY A 47 -23.53 13.04 1.74
C GLY A 47 -24.88 12.80 1.09
N GLY A 48 -24.84 12.68 -0.26
CA GLY A 48 -26.00 12.65 -1.13
C GLY A 48 -27.18 11.86 -0.64
N GLU A 49 -28.29 12.01 -1.32
CA GLU A 49 -29.60 11.46 -0.96
C GLU A 49 -29.49 10.17 -0.16
N ALA A 50 -29.96 10.20 1.09
CA ALA A 50 -30.07 9.03 1.94
C ALA A 50 -30.94 8.01 1.20
N THR A 51 -30.29 7.23 0.34
CA THR A 51 -30.94 6.13 -0.34
C THR A 51 -31.32 5.11 0.72
N ALA A 52 -32.60 5.02 0.94
CA ALA A 52 -33.28 4.02 1.72
C ALA A 52 -32.98 4.04 3.23
N HIS A 53 -33.90 4.62 3.96
CA HIS A 53 -34.20 4.15 5.30
C HIS A 53 -34.59 2.66 5.19
N ALA A 54 -33.65 1.76 5.44
CA ALA A 54 -34.00 0.37 5.68
C ALA A 54 -34.96 0.39 6.87
N GLY A 55 -36.24 0.20 6.61
CA GLY A 55 -37.30 0.26 7.64
C GLY A 55 -37.16 -0.88 8.66
N SER A 56 -36.35 -1.88 8.36
CA SER A 56 -36.04 -2.99 9.24
C SER A 56 -34.61 -3.52 9.03
N VAL A 57 -34.07 -4.16 10.07
CA VAL A 57 -32.75 -4.86 10.00
C VAL A 57 -32.72 -5.90 8.87
N GLY A 58 -33.86 -6.56 8.61
CA GLY A 58 -34.00 -7.54 7.55
C GLY A 58 -33.83 -6.93 6.15
N GLU A 59 -34.35 -5.74 5.92
CA GLU A 59 -34.17 -5.00 4.65
C GLU A 59 -32.72 -4.57 4.47
N ALA A 60 -32.08 -4.06 5.51
CA ALA A 60 -30.66 -3.69 5.48
C ALA A 60 -29.75 -4.90 5.14
N LEU A 61 -30.00 -6.05 5.73
CA LEU A 61 -29.27 -7.28 5.43
C LEU A 61 -29.51 -7.76 4.00
N ARG A 62 -30.75 -7.66 3.51
CA ARG A 62 -31.10 -8.04 2.14
C ARG A 62 -30.43 -7.11 1.13
N GLU A 63 -30.41 -5.80 1.39
CA GLU A 63 -29.73 -4.81 0.56
C GLU A 63 -28.21 -5.04 0.55
N THR A 64 -27.59 -5.23 1.71
CA THR A 64 -26.17 -5.59 1.82
C THR A 64 -25.85 -6.87 1.04
N GLY A 65 -26.70 -7.88 1.14
CA GLY A 65 -26.56 -9.11 0.38
C GLY A 65 -26.70 -8.91 -1.14
N ALA A 66 -27.55 -7.98 -1.56
CA ALA A 66 -27.70 -7.63 -2.98
C ALA A 66 -26.46 -6.89 -3.51
N ILE A 67 -25.91 -5.95 -2.74
CA ILE A 67 -24.66 -5.23 -3.05
C ILE A 67 -23.50 -6.23 -3.22
N PHE A 68 -23.35 -7.14 -2.25
CA PHE A 68 -22.31 -8.17 -2.29
C PHE A 68 -22.44 -9.09 -3.51
N ARG A 69 -23.66 -9.55 -3.78
CA ARG A 69 -23.95 -10.36 -4.97
C ARG A 69 -23.68 -9.59 -6.26
N GLY A 70 -24.02 -8.30 -6.30
CA GLY A 70 -23.76 -7.39 -7.41
C GLY A 70 -22.27 -7.27 -7.74
N PHE A 71 -21.43 -7.20 -6.72
CA PHE A 71 -19.96 -7.18 -6.88
C PHE A 71 -19.45 -8.43 -7.61
N PHE A 72 -19.83 -9.63 -7.14
CA PHE A 72 -19.36 -10.90 -7.72
C PHE A 72 -19.98 -11.25 -9.08
N ARG A 73 -21.06 -10.55 -9.50
CA ARG A 73 -21.68 -10.74 -10.82
C ARG A 73 -21.08 -9.86 -11.91
N LYS A 74 -20.15 -8.96 -11.58
CA LYS A 74 -19.48 -8.10 -12.57
C LYS A 74 -18.71 -8.94 -13.59
N ARG A 75 -18.70 -8.46 -14.82
CA ARG A 75 -17.90 -9.06 -15.89
C ARG A 75 -16.41 -9.00 -15.52
N TYR A 76 -15.72 -10.10 -15.69
CA TYR A 76 -14.28 -10.25 -15.39
C TYR A 76 -13.89 -10.11 -13.92
N ILE A 77 -14.82 -10.11 -12.97
CA ILE A 77 -14.52 -9.87 -11.55
C ILE A 77 -13.46 -10.84 -11.00
N GLY A 78 -13.46 -12.10 -11.44
CA GLY A 78 -12.49 -13.10 -11.00
C GLY A 78 -11.04 -12.73 -11.36
N ILE A 79 -10.81 -12.24 -12.59
CA ILE A 79 -9.48 -11.78 -13.01
C ILE A 79 -9.09 -10.47 -12.30
N TYR A 80 -10.06 -9.58 -12.02
CA TYR A 80 -9.82 -8.35 -11.26
C TYR A 80 -9.44 -8.65 -9.82
N ILE A 81 -10.13 -9.58 -9.16
CA ILE A 81 -9.79 -10.03 -7.80
C ILE A 81 -8.39 -10.65 -7.78
N ALA A 82 -8.10 -11.55 -8.71
CA ALA A 82 -6.78 -12.15 -8.82
C ALA A 82 -5.69 -11.08 -9.02
N PHE A 83 -5.92 -10.13 -9.92
CA PHE A 83 -4.98 -9.03 -10.16
C PHE A 83 -4.76 -8.17 -8.91
N ILE A 84 -5.82 -7.75 -8.22
CA ILE A 84 -5.73 -6.92 -7.00
C ILE A 84 -4.93 -7.64 -5.92
N VAL A 85 -5.21 -8.93 -5.70
CA VAL A 85 -4.52 -9.74 -4.68
C VAL A 85 -3.05 -9.93 -5.05
N PHE A 86 -2.76 -10.35 -6.29
CA PHE A 86 -1.38 -10.61 -6.71
C PHE A 86 -0.57 -9.34 -6.93
N TYR A 87 -1.19 -8.20 -7.21
CA TYR A 87 -0.50 -6.91 -7.30
C TYR A 87 0.31 -6.61 -6.03
N ARG A 88 -0.25 -6.92 -4.87
CA ARG A 88 0.33 -6.63 -3.55
C ARG A 88 0.91 -7.86 -2.84
N PHE A 89 0.86 -9.03 -3.46
CA PHE A 89 1.25 -10.29 -2.82
C PHE A 89 2.72 -10.31 -2.40
N ALA A 90 3.63 -9.93 -3.30
CA ALA A 90 5.05 -9.88 -3.01
C ALA A 90 5.38 -8.80 -1.95
N GLU A 91 4.71 -7.64 -1.99
CA GLU A 91 4.79 -6.63 -0.94
C GLU A 91 4.42 -7.21 0.43
N GLY A 92 3.32 -7.99 0.49
CA GLY A 92 2.90 -8.63 1.73
C GLY A 92 3.94 -9.57 2.34
N LEU A 93 4.68 -10.30 1.51
CA LEU A 93 5.82 -11.10 1.96
C LEU A 93 6.93 -10.20 2.54
N VAL A 94 7.32 -9.17 1.81
CA VAL A 94 8.50 -8.36 2.08
C VAL A 94 8.31 -7.40 3.26
N ILE A 95 7.16 -6.75 3.37
CA ILE A 95 6.89 -5.69 4.37
C ILE A 95 7.11 -6.15 5.83
N LYS A 96 6.94 -7.44 6.12
CA LYS A 96 7.15 -7.99 7.46
C LYS A 96 8.60 -8.37 7.72
N ILE A 97 9.33 -8.76 6.69
CA ILE A 97 10.70 -9.27 6.80
C ILE A 97 11.73 -8.14 6.71
N VAL A 98 11.47 -7.09 5.94
CA VAL A 98 12.44 -5.99 5.74
C VAL A 98 12.89 -5.34 7.05
N PRO A 99 12.03 -4.96 8.00
CA PRO A 99 12.49 -4.37 9.25
C PRO A 99 13.39 -5.31 10.06
N LEU A 100 13.09 -6.61 10.04
CA LEU A 100 13.90 -7.64 10.69
C LEU A 100 15.27 -7.79 10.00
N PHE A 101 15.29 -7.83 8.67
CA PHE A 101 16.50 -7.87 7.86
C PHE A 101 17.41 -6.66 8.08
N LEU A 102 16.84 -5.47 8.14
CA LEU A 102 17.61 -4.24 8.36
C LEU A 102 18.26 -4.19 9.75
N ASN A 103 17.55 -4.70 10.77
CA ASN A 103 18.04 -4.68 12.15
C ASN A 103 18.93 -5.88 12.49
N ALA A 104 18.74 -7.03 11.85
CA ALA A 104 19.50 -8.24 12.14
C ALA A 104 21.02 -8.00 11.96
N PRO A 105 21.87 -8.61 12.82
CA PRO A 105 23.33 -8.51 12.68
C PRO A 105 23.82 -9.07 11.35
N LEU A 106 24.99 -8.60 10.91
CA LEU A 106 25.64 -9.06 9.65
C LEU A 106 25.88 -10.58 9.66
N ASP A 107 26.27 -11.15 10.81
CA ASP A 107 26.48 -12.60 10.98
C ASP A 107 25.19 -13.41 10.74
N ASN A 108 24.03 -12.78 10.92
CA ASN A 108 22.73 -13.36 10.67
C ASN A 108 22.12 -12.90 9.34
N GLN A 109 22.96 -12.60 8.35
CA GLN A 109 22.56 -12.15 7.01
C GLN A 109 21.77 -10.82 7.00
N GLY A 110 21.78 -10.04 8.10
CA GLY A 110 21.13 -8.73 8.18
C GLY A 110 22.06 -7.58 7.78
N LEU A 111 21.62 -6.34 7.99
CA LEU A 111 22.40 -5.12 7.71
C LEU A 111 22.88 -4.40 8.97
N GLY A 112 22.48 -4.83 10.18
CA GLY A 112 22.95 -4.29 11.45
C GLY A 112 22.56 -2.84 11.72
N LEU A 113 21.49 -2.32 11.11
CA LEU A 113 21.03 -0.96 11.35
C LEU A 113 20.43 -0.82 12.75
N THR A 114 20.68 0.33 13.37
CA THR A 114 20.03 0.70 14.62
C THR A 114 18.56 1.09 14.39
N GLU A 115 17.72 0.94 15.40
CA GLU A 115 16.31 1.36 15.34
C GLU A 115 16.16 2.84 14.99
N GLN A 116 17.09 3.68 15.44
CA GLN A 116 17.10 5.12 15.12
C GLN A 116 17.36 5.38 13.62
N GLN A 117 18.29 4.64 13.01
CA GLN A 117 18.56 4.72 11.58
C GLN A 117 17.36 4.24 10.76
N ILE A 118 16.77 3.11 11.16
CA ILE A 118 15.56 2.59 10.52
C ILE A 118 14.44 3.62 10.63
N GLY A 119 14.19 4.16 11.82
CA GLY A 119 13.17 5.20 12.05
C GLY A 119 13.39 6.45 11.21
N LEU A 120 14.63 6.91 11.04
CA LEU A 120 14.95 8.06 10.19
C LEU A 120 14.74 7.74 8.70
N TYR A 121 15.22 6.58 8.22
CA TYR A 121 15.15 6.21 6.81
C TYR A 121 13.70 5.94 6.37
N TYR A 122 12.95 5.19 7.15
CA TYR A 122 11.54 4.91 6.89
C TYR A 122 10.63 6.09 7.24
N GLY A 123 10.75 6.61 8.47
CA GLY A 123 9.82 7.60 9.01
C GLY A 123 9.96 8.99 8.40
N THR A 124 11.18 9.40 8.02
CA THR A 124 11.39 10.74 7.45
C THR A 124 11.59 10.68 5.95
N PHE A 125 12.66 10.05 5.50
CA PHE A 125 13.00 10.05 4.08
C PHE A 125 12.03 9.20 3.26
N GLY A 126 11.62 8.04 3.79
CA GLY A 126 10.65 7.16 3.15
C GLY A 126 9.30 7.84 2.96
N VAL A 127 8.76 8.49 4.00
CA VAL A 127 7.46 9.18 3.89
C VAL A 127 7.50 10.29 2.84
N ILE A 128 8.56 11.11 2.81
CA ILE A 128 8.72 12.14 1.78
C ILE A 128 8.76 11.50 0.39
N ALA A 129 9.55 10.45 0.23
CA ALA A 129 9.68 9.74 -1.05
C ALA A 129 8.35 9.12 -1.49
N PHE A 130 7.57 8.54 -0.58
CA PHE A 130 6.24 8.01 -0.84
C PHE A 130 5.28 9.08 -1.37
N VAL A 131 5.23 10.24 -0.71
CA VAL A 131 4.36 11.37 -1.14
C VAL A 131 4.77 11.85 -2.53
N VAL A 132 6.06 12.07 -2.77
CA VAL A 132 6.57 12.47 -4.08
C VAL A 132 6.25 11.41 -5.14
N GLY A 133 6.49 10.12 -4.83
CA GLY A 133 6.15 9.02 -5.71
C GLY A 133 4.66 8.97 -6.07
N SER A 134 3.78 9.13 -5.07
CA SER A 134 2.32 9.13 -5.28
C SER A 134 1.86 10.27 -6.18
N ILE A 135 2.39 11.47 -5.98
CA ILE A 135 2.07 12.64 -6.82
C ILE A 135 2.53 12.41 -8.26
N LEU A 136 3.78 11.98 -8.44
CA LEU A 136 4.33 11.71 -9.78
C LEU A 136 3.63 10.53 -10.46
N GLY A 137 3.24 9.49 -9.71
CA GLY A 137 2.43 8.38 -10.21
C GLY A 137 1.06 8.84 -10.73
N GLY A 138 0.41 9.76 -10.01
CA GLY A 138 -0.84 10.38 -10.45
C GLY A 138 -0.66 11.15 -11.76
N TYR A 139 0.34 12.01 -11.89
CA TYR A 139 0.65 12.73 -13.13
C TYR A 139 1.02 11.77 -14.27
N PHE A 140 1.76 10.71 -13.98
CA PHE A 140 2.12 9.71 -14.98
C PHE A 140 0.88 9.01 -15.56
N ILE A 141 -0.08 8.67 -14.69
CA ILE A 141 -1.35 8.07 -15.14
C ILE A 141 -2.19 9.07 -15.93
N ALA A 142 -2.28 10.32 -15.49
CA ALA A 142 -3.00 11.36 -16.22
C ALA A 142 -2.43 11.55 -17.65
N TRP A 143 -1.09 11.48 -17.78
CA TRP A 143 -0.43 11.62 -19.08
C TRP A 143 -0.58 10.40 -19.99
N LEU A 144 -0.36 9.18 -19.48
CA LEU A 144 -0.34 7.95 -20.29
C LEU A 144 -1.72 7.27 -20.40
N LYS A 145 -2.68 7.64 -19.56
CA LYS A 145 -3.91 6.92 -19.24
C LYS A 145 -3.66 5.60 -18.51
N LEU A 146 -4.61 5.20 -17.65
CA LEU A 146 -4.42 4.05 -16.75
C LEU A 146 -4.07 2.76 -17.49
N ARG A 147 -4.74 2.47 -18.61
CA ARG A 147 -4.53 1.25 -19.40
C ARG A 147 -3.07 1.10 -19.88
N ARG A 148 -2.46 2.19 -20.34
CA ARG A 148 -1.06 2.17 -20.81
C ARG A 148 -0.06 2.28 -19.65
N ALA A 149 -0.43 2.99 -18.60
CA ALA A 149 0.41 3.21 -17.43
C ALA A 149 0.50 1.98 -16.51
N LEU A 150 -0.50 1.08 -16.53
CA LEU A 150 -0.61 -0.01 -15.55
C LEU A 150 0.61 -0.93 -15.52
N PHE A 151 1.12 -1.32 -16.69
CA PHE A 151 2.30 -2.20 -16.76
C PHE A 151 3.59 -1.51 -16.27
N PRO A 152 3.94 -0.29 -16.67
CA PRO A 152 5.01 0.48 -16.05
C PRO A 152 4.84 0.67 -14.54
N LEU A 153 3.62 0.95 -14.06
CA LEU A 153 3.35 1.15 -12.63
C LEU A 153 3.64 -0.09 -11.80
N ILE A 154 3.18 -1.26 -12.26
CA ILE A 154 3.48 -2.54 -11.57
C ILE A 154 4.98 -2.87 -11.64
N THR A 155 5.66 -2.50 -12.72
CA THR A 155 7.10 -2.69 -12.85
C THR A 155 7.83 -1.86 -11.80
N ILE A 156 7.56 -0.55 -11.73
CA ILE A 156 8.19 0.35 -10.75
C ILE A 156 7.86 -0.10 -9.32
N PHE A 157 6.62 -0.52 -9.05
CA PHE A 157 6.19 -1.03 -7.75
C PHE A 157 7.00 -2.25 -7.27
N ASN A 158 7.42 -3.11 -8.19
CA ASN A 158 8.11 -4.35 -7.86
C ASN A 158 9.66 -4.28 -7.96
N ILE A 159 10.24 -3.24 -8.60
CA ILE A 159 11.70 -3.07 -8.70
C ILE A 159 12.40 -3.06 -7.32
N PRO A 160 11.85 -2.47 -6.25
CA PRO A 160 12.48 -2.47 -4.93
C PRO A 160 12.81 -3.86 -4.38
N PHE A 161 12.08 -4.88 -4.77
CA PHE A 161 12.37 -6.25 -4.33
C PHE A 161 13.71 -6.76 -4.89
N VAL A 162 14.10 -6.28 -6.09
CA VAL A 162 15.45 -6.49 -6.63
C VAL A 162 16.49 -5.79 -5.74
N VAL A 163 16.19 -4.55 -5.30
CA VAL A 163 17.11 -3.81 -4.43
C VAL A 163 17.31 -4.56 -3.11
N TYR A 164 16.27 -5.09 -2.49
CA TYR A 164 16.40 -5.88 -1.27
C TYR A 164 17.14 -7.21 -1.50
N ALA A 165 16.94 -7.87 -2.63
CA ALA A 165 17.70 -9.05 -2.98
C ALA A 165 19.20 -8.73 -3.12
N LEU A 166 19.55 -7.60 -3.75
CA LEU A 166 20.93 -7.13 -3.86
C LEU A 166 21.51 -6.70 -2.51
N LEU A 167 20.74 -5.98 -1.68
CA LEU A 167 21.18 -5.59 -0.33
C LEU A 167 21.44 -6.83 0.55
N ALA A 168 20.58 -7.86 0.45
CA ALA A 168 20.79 -9.09 1.18
C ALA A 168 22.02 -9.85 0.68
N TRP A 169 22.27 -9.87 -0.63
CA TRP A 169 23.37 -10.62 -1.21
C TRP A 169 24.73 -9.95 -0.96
N PHE A 170 24.80 -8.63 -1.11
CA PHE A 170 26.07 -7.88 -1.02
C PHE A 170 26.34 -7.31 0.37
N GLN A 171 25.36 -7.20 1.23
CA GLN A 171 25.44 -6.62 2.60
C GLN A 171 26.34 -5.38 2.66
N PRO A 172 26.05 -4.31 1.90
CA PRO A 172 26.92 -3.16 1.80
C PRO A 172 27.05 -2.45 3.16
N ALA A 173 28.26 -2.08 3.54
CA ALA A 173 28.53 -1.33 4.77
C ALA A 173 28.16 0.17 4.67
N SER A 174 27.81 0.67 3.49
CA SER A 174 27.51 2.09 3.26
C SER A 174 26.09 2.45 3.70
N PRO A 175 25.92 3.28 4.75
CA PRO A 175 24.60 3.72 5.21
C PRO A 175 23.84 4.50 4.13
N LEU A 176 24.55 5.23 3.27
CA LEU A 176 23.95 6.00 2.18
C LEU A 176 23.30 5.10 1.13
N LEU A 177 23.94 3.97 0.81
CA LEU A 177 23.46 3.02 -0.17
C LEU A 177 22.20 2.31 0.37
N ILE A 178 22.20 1.93 1.64
CA ILE A 178 21.04 1.32 2.30
C ILE A 178 19.89 2.33 2.38
N CYS A 179 20.15 3.55 2.82
CA CYS A 179 19.16 4.63 2.85
C CYS A 179 18.57 4.90 1.46
N GLY A 180 19.42 4.97 0.43
CA GLY A 180 18.98 5.14 -0.96
C GLY A 180 18.05 4.03 -1.44
N GLY A 181 18.33 2.78 -1.05
CA GLY A 181 17.48 1.63 -1.34
C GLY A 181 16.09 1.76 -0.70
N ILE A 182 16.03 2.16 0.58
CA ILE A 182 14.77 2.37 1.30
C ILE A 182 13.98 3.55 0.71
N VAL A 183 14.63 4.67 0.42
CA VAL A 183 14.00 5.84 -0.21
C VAL A 183 13.43 5.48 -1.57
N PHE A 184 14.17 4.70 -2.36
CA PHE A 184 13.72 4.22 -3.66
C PHE A 184 12.53 3.27 -3.54
N GLU A 185 12.51 2.37 -2.54
CA GLU A 185 11.36 1.52 -2.23
C GLU A 185 10.10 2.35 -1.99
N TYR A 186 10.18 3.31 -1.07
CA TYR A 186 9.01 4.13 -0.70
C TYR A 186 8.52 5.00 -1.87
N PHE A 187 9.45 5.54 -2.65
CA PHE A 187 9.09 6.24 -3.89
C PHE A 187 8.33 5.32 -4.84
N SER A 188 8.87 4.15 -5.10
CA SER A 188 8.27 3.16 -6.01
C SER A 188 6.92 2.65 -5.49
N TYR A 189 6.82 2.46 -4.18
CA TYR A 189 5.58 2.09 -3.52
C TYR A 189 4.51 3.17 -3.71
N GLY A 190 4.82 4.43 -3.41
CA GLY A 190 3.89 5.54 -3.65
C GLY A 190 3.47 5.65 -5.10
N PHE A 191 4.43 5.57 -6.03
CA PHE A 191 4.20 5.68 -7.46
C PHE A 191 3.28 4.58 -8.00
N GLY A 192 3.53 3.33 -7.63
CA GLY A 192 2.76 2.18 -8.14
C GLY A 192 1.41 1.98 -7.43
N PHE A 193 1.30 2.35 -6.15
CA PHE A 193 0.08 2.18 -5.35
C PHE A 193 -1.11 2.99 -5.91
N VAL A 194 -0.84 4.19 -6.46
CA VAL A 194 -1.87 5.02 -7.12
C VAL A 194 -2.51 4.27 -8.28
N GLY A 195 -1.73 3.49 -9.03
CA GLY A 195 -2.24 2.70 -10.15
C GLY A 195 -3.27 1.65 -9.73
N LEU A 196 -2.99 0.91 -8.64
CA LEU A 196 -3.93 -0.05 -8.10
C LEU A 196 -5.21 0.62 -7.59
N THR A 197 -5.06 1.74 -6.88
CA THR A 197 -6.20 2.52 -6.36
C THR A 197 -7.12 2.98 -7.50
N LEU A 198 -6.54 3.59 -8.53
CA LEU A 198 -7.30 4.03 -9.71
C LEU A 198 -7.89 2.85 -10.49
N PHE A 199 -7.17 1.74 -10.60
CA PHE A 199 -7.72 0.52 -11.22
C PHE A 199 -8.97 0.04 -10.49
N ILE A 200 -8.96 -0.01 -9.16
CA ILE A 200 -10.14 -0.39 -8.38
C ILE A 200 -11.28 0.61 -8.59
N MET A 201 -10.98 1.90 -8.59
CA MET A 201 -11.99 2.95 -8.79
C MET A 201 -12.62 2.91 -10.18
N GLN A 202 -11.84 2.71 -11.23
CA GLN A 202 -12.30 2.80 -12.62
C GLN A 202 -12.84 1.48 -13.19
N GLN A 203 -12.26 0.34 -12.81
CA GLN A 203 -12.60 -0.94 -13.42
C GLN A 203 -13.45 -1.84 -12.53
N VAL A 204 -13.33 -1.71 -11.20
CA VAL A 204 -14.00 -2.59 -10.24
C VAL A 204 -15.20 -1.91 -9.59
N ALA A 205 -15.05 -0.66 -9.19
CA ALA A 205 -16.08 0.07 -8.46
C ALA A 205 -17.32 0.49 -9.29
N PRO A 206 -17.24 0.87 -10.58
CA PRO A 206 -18.36 1.48 -11.29
C PRO A 206 -19.68 0.73 -11.16
N GLY A 207 -20.79 1.48 -11.01
CA GLY A 207 -22.14 0.96 -10.88
C GLY A 207 -22.91 1.62 -9.73
N PRO A 208 -24.16 1.19 -9.46
CA PRO A 208 -25.05 1.84 -8.50
C PRO A 208 -24.53 1.84 -7.06
N HIS A 209 -23.63 0.93 -6.70
CA HIS A 209 -23.03 0.81 -5.36
C HIS A 209 -21.51 1.03 -5.39
N GLN A 210 -21.06 2.07 -6.11
CA GLN A 210 -19.66 2.36 -6.37
C GLN A 210 -18.78 2.37 -5.10
N MET A 211 -19.21 3.08 -4.05
CA MET A 211 -18.45 3.20 -2.80
C MET A 211 -18.26 1.85 -2.10
N ALA A 212 -19.31 1.04 -2.05
CA ALA A 212 -19.24 -0.29 -1.46
C ALA A 212 -18.34 -1.23 -2.27
N HIS A 213 -18.44 -1.19 -3.60
CA HIS A 213 -17.60 -1.99 -4.49
C HIS A 213 -16.12 -1.56 -4.43
N TYR A 214 -15.85 -0.26 -4.29
CA TYR A 214 -14.49 0.25 -4.02
C TYR A 214 -13.96 -0.28 -2.69
N ALA A 215 -14.77 -0.24 -1.63
CA ALA A 215 -14.39 -0.76 -0.32
C ALA A 215 -14.08 -2.27 -0.37
N PHE A 216 -14.85 -3.07 -1.12
CA PHE A 216 -14.56 -4.50 -1.34
C PHE A 216 -13.24 -4.69 -2.09
N GLY A 217 -13.00 -3.94 -3.16
CA GLY A 217 -11.73 -3.99 -3.89
C GLY A 217 -10.53 -3.64 -3.02
N SER A 218 -10.64 -2.58 -2.22
CA SER A 218 -9.60 -2.16 -1.27
C SER A 218 -9.37 -3.20 -0.16
N SER A 219 -10.43 -3.85 0.32
CA SER A 219 -10.32 -4.95 1.30
C SER A 219 -9.58 -6.15 0.71
N LEU A 220 -9.86 -6.51 -0.55
CA LEU A 220 -9.14 -7.55 -1.26
C LEU A 220 -7.65 -7.22 -1.46
N ALA A 221 -7.33 -5.94 -1.75
CA ALA A 221 -5.94 -5.49 -1.81
C ALA A 221 -5.22 -5.65 -0.46
N ASN A 222 -5.90 -5.38 0.65
CA ASN A 222 -5.36 -5.61 1.99
C ASN A 222 -5.18 -7.10 2.31
N LEU A 223 -6.10 -7.96 1.89
CA LEU A 223 -5.92 -9.42 1.99
C LEU A 223 -4.70 -9.90 1.20
N GLY A 224 -4.45 -9.30 0.03
CA GLY A 224 -3.26 -9.56 -0.79
C GLY A 224 -1.94 -9.27 -0.06
N VAL A 225 -1.94 -8.39 0.94
CA VAL A 225 -0.79 -8.12 1.80
C VAL A 225 -0.81 -8.99 3.06
N MET A 226 -1.96 -9.11 3.71
CA MET A 226 -2.08 -9.76 5.01
C MET A 226 -1.77 -11.26 4.93
N LEU A 227 -2.35 -11.96 3.94
CA LEU A 227 -2.19 -13.41 3.83
C LEU A 227 -0.73 -13.84 3.62
N PRO A 228 0.00 -13.30 2.62
CA PRO A 228 1.42 -13.64 2.48
C PRO A 228 2.25 -13.13 3.66
N GLY A 229 1.90 -11.99 4.27
CA GLY A 229 2.57 -11.47 5.45
C GLY A 229 2.48 -12.40 6.68
N MET A 230 1.41 -13.18 6.82
CA MET A 230 1.25 -14.14 7.91
C MET A 230 2.26 -15.31 7.82
N ILE A 231 2.62 -15.71 6.63
CA ILE A 231 3.51 -16.86 6.39
C ILE A 231 4.96 -16.43 6.11
N SER A 232 5.23 -15.13 5.98
CA SER A 232 6.52 -14.60 5.54
C SER A 232 7.68 -14.98 6.45
N GLY A 233 7.48 -14.96 7.78
CA GLY A 233 8.51 -15.37 8.76
C GLY A 233 8.86 -16.85 8.62
N TRP A 234 7.85 -17.71 8.66
CA TRP A 234 8.04 -19.15 8.47
C TRP A 234 8.71 -19.46 7.12
N LEU A 235 8.31 -18.76 6.07
CA LEU A 235 8.89 -18.93 4.74
C LEU A 235 10.36 -18.50 4.70
N CYS A 236 10.71 -17.38 5.35
CA CYS A 236 12.08 -16.91 5.45
C CYS A 236 12.98 -17.93 6.14
N ASP A 237 12.52 -18.49 7.26
CA ASP A 237 13.25 -19.51 8.02
C ASP A 237 13.39 -20.82 7.20
N SER A 238 12.32 -21.23 6.54
CA SER A 238 12.29 -22.46 5.72
C SER A 238 13.20 -22.40 4.50
N LEU A 239 13.39 -21.20 3.93
CA LEU A 239 14.26 -20.95 2.79
C LEU A 239 15.74 -20.81 3.18
N GLY A 240 16.06 -20.73 4.49
CA GLY A 240 17.43 -20.60 4.97
C GLY A 240 17.96 -19.18 5.08
N GLY A 241 17.05 -18.20 5.19
CA GLY A 241 17.38 -16.80 5.51
C GLY A 241 17.02 -15.78 4.43
N TYR A 242 17.48 -14.55 4.65
CA TYR A 242 17.06 -13.38 3.86
C TYR A 242 17.40 -13.43 2.38
N HIS A 243 18.57 -14.00 2.03
CA HIS A 243 19.04 -14.09 0.63
C HIS A 243 18.02 -14.81 -0.26
N TYR A 244 17.67 -16.03 0.12
CA TYR A 244 16.73 -16.86 -0.65
C TYR A 244 15.30 -16.34 -0.53
N PHE A 245 14.94 -15.76 0.62
CA PHE A 245 13.63 -15.16 0.80
C PHE A 245 13.36 -14.02 -0.18
N PHE A 246 14.30 -13.07 -0.36
CA PHE A 246 14.10 -11.98 -1.33
C PHE A 246 14.13 -12.47 -2.79
N MET A 247 14.88 -13.51 -3.10
CA MET A 247 14.80 -14.16 -4.41
C MET A 247 13.43 -14.81 -4.63
N TRP A 248 12.87 -15.46 -3.60
CA TRP A 248 11.51 -15.99 -3.66
C TRP A 248 10.46 -14.89 -3.80
N ALA A 249 10.61 -13.77 -3.09
CA ALA A 249 9.72 -12.63 -3.22
C ALA A 249 9.71 -12.06 -4.65
N LEU A 250 10.86 -12.01 -5.33
CA LEU A 250 10.94 -11.66 -6.75
C LEU A 250 10.15 -12.63 -7.62
N LEU A 251 10.28 -13.92 -7.39
CA LEU A 251 9.51 -14.93 -8.14
C LEU A 251 8.00 -14.78 -7.89
N ALA A 252 7.61 -14.40 -6.68
CA ALA A 252 6.22 -14.16 -6.28
C ALA A 252 5.58 -12.95 -6.98
N THR A 253 6.35 -12.09 -7.66
CA THR A 253 5.81 -10.98 -8.46
C THR A 253 5.29 -11.44 -9.82
N VAL A 254 5.75 -12.59 -10.34
CA VAL A 254 5.44 -13.07 -11.70
C VAL A 254 3.94 -13.17 -11.99
N PRO A 255 3.10 -13.73 -11.09
CA PRO A 255 1.64 -13.77 -11.32
C PRO A 255 1.03 -12.39 -11.54
N ALA A 256 1.50 -11.36 -10.83
CA ALA A 256 1.02 -9.98 -10.98
C ALA A 256 1.31 -9.43 -12.39
N PHE A 257 2.50 -9.65 -12.93
CA PHE A 257 2.86 -9.25 -14.30
C PHE A 257 2.05 -10.00 -15.36
N LEU A 258 1.84 -11.31 -15.19
CA LEU A 258 1.04 -12.12 -16.10
C LEU A 258 -0.42 -11.65 -16.14
N LEU A 259 -0.97 -11.30 -14.98
CA LEU A 259 -2.33 -10.76 -14.87
C LEU A 259 -2.41 -9.34 -15.47
N ALA A 260 -1.44 -8.47 -15.18
CA ALA A 260 -1.39 -7.11 -15.74
C ALA A 260 -1.35 -7.11 -17.28
N ALA A 261 -0.63 -8.06 -17.88
CA ALA A 261 -0.54 -8.19 -19.33
C ALA A 261 -1.83 -8.64 -20.00
N ARG A 262 -2.75 -9.28 -19.26
CA ARG A 262 -3.98 -9.90 -19.79
C ARG A 262 -5.27 -9.28 -19.26
N ILE A 263 -5.17 -8.31 -18.34
CA ILE A 263 -6.35 -7.76 -17.68
C ILE A 263 -7.18 -6.96 -18.68
N PRO A 264 -8.49 -7.23 -18.81
CA PRO A 264 -9.36 -6.47 -19.68
C PRO A 264 -9.74 -5.13 -19.04
N PHE A 265 -9.82 -4.09 -19.84
CA PHE A 265 -10.35 -2.78 -19.45
C PHE A 265 -11.75 -2.65 -20.04
N THR A 266 -12.74 -2.48 -19.18
CA THR A 266 -14.16 -2.44 -19.56
C THR A 266 -14.76 -1.03 -19.49
N HIS A 267 -14.10 -0.14 -18.74
CA HIS A 267 -14.52 1.25 -18.59
C HIS A 267 -13.43 2.16 -19.16
N PRO A 268 -13.79 3.16 -20.00
CA PRO A 268 -12.83 4.15 -20.49
C PRO A 268 -12.31 5.03 -19.35
N ASP A 269 -11.22 5.73 -19.59
CA ASP A 269 -10.74 6.75 -18.67
C ASP A 269 -11.77 7.88 -18.54
N THR A 270 -11.93 8.44 -17.35
CA THR A 270 -12.98 9.42 -17.02
C THR A 270 -12.94 10.68 -17.92
N GLU A 271 -11.76 11.04 -18.43
CA GLU A 271 -11.60 12.15 -19.36
C GLU A 271 -12.11 11.84 -20.78
N GLU A 272 -12.07 10.59 -21.22
CA GLU A 272 -12.64 10.19 -22.52
C GLU A 272 -14.16 10.28 -22.48
N VAL A 273 -14.78 9.94 -21.36
CA VAL A 273 -16.24 10.07 -21.17
C VAL A 273 -16.65 11.54 -21.17
N ALA A 274 -15.93 12.39 -20.45
CA ALA A 274 -16.21 13.83 -20.43
C ALA A 274 -16.01 14.49 -21.79
N ALA A 275 -14.98 14.10 -22.55
CA ALA A 275 -14.75 14.59 -23.90
C ALA A 275 -15.84 14.14 -24.89
N GLU A 276 -16.29 12.87 -24.79
CA GLU A 276 -17.40 12.38 -25.61
C GLU A 276 -18.75 13.04 -25.24
N GLU A 277 -18.98 13.37 -23.97
CA GLU A 277 -20.19 14.08 -23.55
C GLU A 277 -20.20 15.52 -24.08
N ILE A 278 -19.07 16.23 -23.97
CA ILE A 278 -18.92 17.59 -24.52
C ILE A 278 -19.11 17.60 -26.06
N ASP A 279 -18.53 16.63 -26.76
CA ASP A 279 -18.65 16.52 -28.22
C ASP A 279 -20.09 16.20 -28.64
N LYS A 280 -20.82 15.39 -27.86
CA LYS A 280 -22.25 15.12 -28.08
C LYS A 280 -23.14 16.32 -27.78
N GLU A 281 -22.81 17.13 -26.78
CA GLU A 281 -23.53 18.40 -26.54
C GLU A 281 -23.32 19.40 -27.66
N LEU A 282 -22.08 19.57 -28.16
CA LEU A 282 -21.73 20.46 -29.27
C LEU A 282 -22.35 20.05 -30.62
N ILE A 283 -22.63 18.75 -30.81
CA ILE A 283 -23.28 18.26 -32.06
C ILE A 283 -24.81 18.43 -32.00
N ASN A 284 -25.37 18.55 -30.81
CA ASN A 284 -26.81 18.69 -30.60
C ASN A 284 -27.28 20.16 -30.46
N GLU A 285 -26.37 21.14 -30.46
CA GLU A 285 -26.62 22.57 -30.62
C GLU A 285 -26.47 22.99 -32.08
#